data_3b604f444f7a4b5d257b17f216e2b497
#
_entry.id   3b604f444f7a4b5d257b17f216e2b497
#
_cell.length_a   1.000
_cell.length_b   1.000
_cell.length_c   1.000
_cell.angle_alpha   90.00
_cell.angle_beta   90.00
_cell.angle_gamma   90.00
#
_symmetry.space_group_name_H-M   'P 1'
#
loop_
_entity.id
_entity.type
_entity.pdbx_description
1 polymer ?
#
loop_
_entity_poly.entity_id
_entity_poly.type
_entity_poly.pdbx_seq_one_letter_code
_entity_poly.pdbx_strand_id
1 'polypeptide(L)'
;MIDVSKVDWTKIYDYANRIVQMYRDNLSKEKVDASGQLSRSLDFDLDFDEYHVTIYLIMESYWYYIEKGRNRSTGKWGSWRNKYADIERWLRQKIARGTFVPSHGHTIPRTEKEIKSVSYLIARKITKFGFFGKDHHGKHILEKTMDEVEKLGILDDIIDKIVEAYDKRIEVELEKI
;
A
#
# COMPACT_ATOMS: atom_id res chain seq x y z
N MET A 1 13.81 11.73 29.20
CA MET A 1 12.40 11.91 28.76
C MET A 1 12.38 12.96 27.65
N ILE A 2 11.94 12.61 26.43
CA ILE A 2 11.82 13.57 25.32
C ILE A 2 10.84 14.65 25.76
N ASP A 3 11.23 15.92 25.67
CA ASP A 3 10.24 16.99 25.76
C ASP A 3 9.53 17.10 24.41
N VAL A 4 8.47 16.32 24.30
CA VAL A 4 7.63 16.20 23.08
C VAL A 4 7.16 17.56 22.56
N SER A 5 7.09 18.59 23.45
CA SER A 5 6.67 19.93 23.08
C SER A 5 7.69 20.70 22.21
N LYS A 6 8.94 20.25 22.18
CA LYS A 6 10.04 20.89 21.43
C LYS A 6 10.34 20.25 20.07
N VAL A 7 9.73 19.11 19.77
CA VAL A 7 9.87 18.46 18.49
C VAL A 7 9.07 19.22 17.43
N ASP A 8 9.67 19.47 16.28
CA ASP A 8 8.94 20.04 15.14
C ASP A 8 8.07 18.98 14.46
N TRP A 9 6.93 18.69 15.09
CA TRP A 9 5.96 17.70 14.61
C TRP A 9 5.46 18.01 13.22
N THR A 10 5.39 19.27 12.81
CA THR A 10 4.95 19.65 11.48
C THR A 10 5.78 18.96 10.41
N LYS A 11 7.11 18.97 10.59
CA LYS A 11 8.02 18.30 9.64
C LYS A 11 7.87 16.79 9.65
N ILE A 12 7.70 16.20 10.84
CA ILE A 12 7.49 14.72 10.94
C ILE A 12 6.18 14.33 10.24
N TYR A 13 5.10 15.12 10.42
CA TYR A 13 3.85 14.93 9.68
C TYR A 13 4.04 15.08 8.17
N ASP A 14 4.83 16.04 7.72
CA ASP A 14 5.12 16.22 6.29
C ASP A 14 5.88 15.03 5.70
N TYR A 15 6.85 14.49 6.42
CA TYR A 15 7.55 13.26 5.99
C TYR A 15 6.63 12.04 5.95
N ALA A 16 5.79 11.84 6.96
CA ALA A 16 4.81 10.76 6.97
C ALA A 16 3.82 10.87 5.80
N ASN A 17 3.30 12.07 5.54
CA ASN A 17 2.47 12.36 4.36
C ASN A 17 3.19 12.03 3.06
N ARG A 18 4.48 12.36 2.96
CA ARG A 18 5.29 12.04 1.78
C ARG A 18 5.41 10.54 1.57
N ILE A 19 5.62 9.76 2.62
CA ILE A 19 5.66 8.29 2.55
C ILE A 19 4.32 7.74 2.06
N VAL A 20 3.20 8.20 2.60
CA VAL A 20 1.85 7.82 2.15
C VAL A 20 1.64 8.16 0.68
N GLN A 21 2.08 9.33 0.22
CA GLN A 21 1.93 9.73 -1.17
C GLN A 21 2.79 8.86 -2.10
N MET A 22 4.03 8.55 -1.72
CA MET A 22 4.89 7.63 -2.48
C MET A 22 4.27 6.24 -2.62
N TYR A 23 3.66 5.73 -1.55
CA TYR A 23 2.95 4.45 -1.62
C TYR A 23 1.74 4.51 -2.57
N ARG A 24 0.94 5.60 -2.55
CA ARG A 24 -0.15 5.84 -3.50
C ARG A 24 0.34 5.87 -4.95
N ASP A 25 1.45 6.54 -5.19
CA ASP A 25 2.05 6.64 -6.52
C ASP A 25 2.52 5.28 -7.02
N ASN A 26 3.14 4.48 -6.17
CA ASN A 26 3.58 3.13 -6.49
C ASN A 26 2.40 2.17 -6.74
N LEU A 27 1.30 2.26 -5.97
CA LEU A 27 0.04 1.56 -6.26
C LEU A 27 -0.50 1.92 -7.66
N SER A 28 -0.43 3.18 -8.03
CA SER A 28 -0.88 3.68 -9.33
C SER A 28 0.02 3.18 -10.46
N LYS A 29 1.34 3.29 -10.32
CA LYS A 29 2.34 2.79 -11.30
C LYS A 29 2.13 1.30 -11.58
N GLU A 30 1.92 0.50 -10.55
CA GLU A 30 1.70 -0.95 -10.66
C GLU A 30 0.26 -1.31 -11.09
N LYS A 31 -0.64 -0.34 -11.19
CA LYS A 31 -2.04 -0.50 -11.61
C LYS A 31 -2.82 -1.57 -10.83
N VAL A 32 -2.55 -1.71 -9.54
CA VAL A 32 -3.13 -2.76 -8.69
C VAL A 32 -4.38 -2.34 -7.95
N ASP A 33 -4.56 -1.04 -7.69
CA ASP A 33 -5.74 -0.50 -7.02
C ASP A 33 -6.85 -0.17 -8.01
N ALA A 34 -7.65 -1.18 -8.36
CA ALA A 34 -8.71 -1.05 -9.37
C ALA A 34 -9.83 -0.09 -8.97
N SER A 35 -10.24 -0.10 -7.70
CA SER A 35 -11.32 0.75 -7.17
C SER A 35 -10.81 2.12 -6.69
N GLY A 36 -9.52 2.24 -6.45
CA GLY A 36 -8.90 3.35 -5.74
C GLY A 36 -9.25 3.36 -4.24
N GLN A 37 -9.85 2.28 -3.73
CA GLN A 37 -10.24 2.20 -2.33
C GLN A 37 -9.00 2.10 -1.43
N LEU A 38 -8.00 1.30 -1.81
CA LEU A 38 -6.77 1.19 -1.05
C LEU A 38 -6.04 2.53 -0.99
N SER A 39 -5.86 3.20 -2.14
CA SER A 39 -5.23 4.53 -2.17
C SER A 39 -5.96 5.57 -1.34
N ARG A 40 -7.30 5.52 -1.31
CA ARG A 40 -8.11 6.45 -0.49
C ARG A 40 -8.10 6.12 0.99
N SER A 41 -7.95 4.84 1.36
CA SER A 41 -7.87 4.41 2.76
C SER A 41 -6.49 4.58 3.38
N LEU A 42 -5.48 4.89 2.55
CA LEU A 42 -4.14 5.14 3.05
C LEU A 42 -4.11 6.39 3.90
N ASP A 43 -3.70 6.20 5.13
CA ASP A 43 -3.51 7.23 6.13
C ASP A 43 -2.34 6.82 7.02
N PHE A 44 -1.97 7.66 7.97
CA PHE A 44 -0.99 7.31 8.97
C PHE A 44 -1.40 7.84 10.35
N ASP A 45 -0.86 7.21 11.36
CA ASP A 45 -0.91 7.67 12.73
C ASP A 45 0.52 7.73 13.29
N LEU A 46 0.76 8.64 14.22
CA LEU A 46 2.03 8.83 14.89
C LEU A 46 1.88 8.50 16.36
N ASP A 47 2.68 7.58 16.82
CA ASP A 47 2.84 7.29 18.23
C ASP A 47 4.28 7.58 18.66
N PHE A 48 4.44 8.15 19.84
CA PHE A 48 5.75 8.51 20.37
C PHE A 48 5.79 8.28 21.87
N ASP A 49 6.83 7.62 22.25
CA ASP A 49 7.20 7.44 23.64
C ASP A 49 8.53 8.16 23.93
N GLU A 50 9.08 7.90 25.09
CA GLU A 50 10.34 8.49 25.56
C GLU A 50 11.54 8.23 24.64
N TYR A 51 11.50 7.16 23.85
CA TYR A 51 12.66 6.65 23.07
C TYR A 51 12.35 6.42 21.60
N HIS A 52 11.06 6.41 21.21
CA HIS A 52 10.64 5.98 19.88
C HIS A 52 9.63 6.93 19.27
N VAL A 53 9.76 7.12 17.98
CA VAL A 53 8.68 7.66 17.13
C VAL A 53 8.27 6.54 16.19
N THR A 54 7.00 6.17 16.23
CA THR A 54 6.45 5.11 15.40
C THR A 54 5.44 5.70 14.43
N ILE A 55 5.63 5.42 13.15
CA ILE A 55 4.69 5.80 12.08
C ILE A 55 3.88 4.56 11.71
N TYR A 56 2.59 4.56 12.02
CA TYR A 56 1.66 3.51 11.63
C TYR A 56 1.03 3.86 10.29
N LEU A 57 1.24 3.05 9.27
CA LEU A 57 0.49 3.17 8.02
C LEU A 57 -0.85 2.44 8.15
N ILE A 58 -1.92 3.18 7.99
CA ILE A 58 -3.30 2.69 8.08
C ILE A 58 -3.83 2.47 6.67
N MET A 59 -4.37 1.29 6.40
CA MET A 59 -4.91 0.95 5.09
C MET A 59 -5.86 -0.24 5.12
N GLU A 60 -6.64 -0.42 4.07
CA GLU A 60 -7.56 -1.54 3.91
C GLU A 60 -6.85 -2.90 4.01
N SER A 61 -7.45 -3.85 4.70
CA SER A 61 -6.84 -5.15 5.03
C SER A 61 -6.38 -5.98 3.83
N TYR A 62 -6.93 -5.75 2.64
CA TYR A 62 -6.52 -6.48 1.45
C TYR A 62 -5.14 -6.07 0.89
N TRP A 63 -4.51 -5.00 1.44
CA TRP A 63 -3.13 -4.61 1.11
C TRP A 63 -2.16 -5.80 1.18
N TYR A 64 -2.36 -6.67 2.18
CA TYR A 64 -1.52 -7.85 2.37
C TYR A 64 -1.48 -8.76 1.13
N TYR A 65 -2.61 -8.91 0.44
CA TYR A 65 -2.64 -9.72 -0.79
C TYR A 65 -1.95 -9.05 -1.97
N ILE A 66 -1.86 -7.74 -1.97
CA ILE A 66 -1.09 -6.99 -2.97
C ILE A 66 0.40 -7.14 -2.71
N GLU A 67 0.82 -7.07 -1.44
CA GLU A 67 2.22 -7.21 -1.04
C GLU A 67 2.74 -8.63 -1.24
N LYS A 68 2.06 -9.60 -0.67
CA LYS A 68 2.55 -10.99 -0.57
C LYS A 68 2.00 -11.91 -1.66
N GLY A 69 1.00 -11.44 -2.41
CA GLY A 69 0.25 -12.32 -3.30
C GLY A 69 -0.73 -13.21 -2.53
N ARG A 70 -1.36 -14.09 -3.25
CA ARG A 70 -2.29 -15.04 -2.66
C ARG A 70 -2.04 -16.43 -3.22
N ASN A 71 -1.80 -17.39 -2.36
CA ASN A 71 -1.70 -18.79 -2.73
C ASN A 71 -2.98 -19.30 -3.39
N ARG A 72 -2.84 -20.36 -4.21
CA ARG A 72 -3.99 -21.06 -4.78
C ARG A 72 -4.96 -21.47 -3.67
N SER A 73 -6.25 -21.36 -3.92
CA SER A 73 -7.25 -21.84 -2.98
C SER A 73 -7.24 -23.37 -2.98
N THR A 74 -6.96 -23.97 -1.83
CA THR A 74 -7.08 -25.42 -1.61
C THR A 74 -8.51 -25.85 -1.29
N GLY A 75 -9.47 -24.92 -1.25
CA GLY A 75 -10.85 -25.18 -0.85
C GLY A 75 -11.73 -25.72 -1.99
N LYS A 76 -12.77 -26.50 -1.63
CA LYS A 76 -13.80 -27.01 -2.54
C LYS A 76 -14.44 -25.88 -3.36
N TRP A 77 -14.76 -26.14 -4.61
CA TRP A 77 -15.31 -25.22 -5.63
C TRP A 77 -16.53 -24.37 -5.19
N GLY A 78 -17.17 -24.66 -4.05
CA GLY A 78 -18.34 -23.93 -3.56
C GLY A 78 -18.13 -22.44 -3.24
N SER A 79 -16.89 -22.01 -2.99
CA SER A 79 -16.58 -20.62 -2.63
C SER A 79 -16.26 -19.70 -3.82
N TRP A 80 -16.11 -20.22 -5.04
CA TRP A 80 -15.73 -19.43 -6.21
C TRP A 80 -16.87 -18.58 -6.78
N ARG A 81 -18.12 -19.02 -6.59
CA ARG A 81 -19.30 -18.25 -7.08
C ARG A 81 -19.38 -16.86 -6.47
N ASN A 82 -19.09 -16.72 -5.19
CA ASN A 82 -19.04 -15.41 -4.53
C ASN A 82 -17.86 -14.58 -5.03
N LYS A 83 -16.70 -15.24 -5.27
CA LYS A 83 -15.51 -14.58 -5.82
C LYS A 83 -15.70 -14.13 -7.28
N TYR A 84 -16.53 -14.79 -8.05
CA TYR A 84 -16.83 -14.40 -9.43
C TYR A 84 -17.47 -13.02 -9.52
N ALA A 85 -18.46 -12.74 -8.67
CA ALA A 85 -19.11 -11.43 -8.64
C ALA A 85 -18.12 -10.30 -8.27
N ASP A 86 -17.22 -10.56 -7.34
CA ASP A 86 -16.19 -9.60 -6.96
C ASP A 86 -15.18 -9.35 -8.09
N ILE A 87 -14.80 -10.41 -8.82
CA ILE A 87 -13.91 -10.29 -9.98
C ILE A 87 -14.61 -9.57 -11.13
N GLU A 88 -15.90 -9.81 -11.36
CA GLU A 88 -16.67 -9.08 -12.35
C GLU A 88 -16.72 -7.57 -12.00
N ARG A 89 -17.01 -7.24 -10.74
CA ARG A 89 -17.01 -5.86 -10.26
C ARG A 89 -15.62 -5.21 -10.42
N TRP A 90 -14.57 -5.91 -10.00
CA TRP A 90 -13.19 -5.47 -10.16
C TRP A 90 -12.83 -5.23 -11.64
N LEU A 91 -13.19 -6.15 -12.54
CA LEU A 91 -12.92 -6.01 -13.97
C LEU A 91 -13.62 -4.78 -14.57
N ARG A 92 -14.90 -4.55 -14.22
CA ARG A 92 -15.65 -3.36 -14.64
C ARG A 92 -14.97 -2.07 -14.19
N GLN A 93 -14.50 -2.02 -12.93
CA GLN A 93 -13.78 -0.86 -12.40
C GLN A 93 -12.47 -0.62 -13.14
N LYS A 94 -11.71 -1.68 -13.44
CA LYS A 94 -10.47 -1.60 -14.22
C LYS A 94 -10.73 -1.07 -15.65
N ILE A 95 -11.75 -1.56 -16.30
CA ILE A 95 -12.14 -1.11 -17.66
C ILE A 95 -12.57 0.37 -17.63
N ALA A 96 -13.45 0.74 -16.70
CA ALA A 96 -13.94 2.11 -16.56
C ALA A 96 -12.82 3.13 -16.31
N ARG A 97 -11.75 2.72 -15.61
CA ARG A 97 -10.57 3.56 -15.33
C ARG A 97 -9.48 3.47 -16.40
N GLY A 98 -9.66 2.68 -17.45
CA GLY A 98 -8.64 2.47 -18.48
C GLY A 98 -7.37 1.76 -17.96
N THR A 99 -7.44 1.09 -16.80
CA THR A 99 -6.30 0.41 -16.18
C THR A 99 -6.27 -1.10 -16.43
N PHE A 100 -7.26 -1.63 -17.15
CA PHE A 100 -7.27 -3.03 -17.55
C PHE A 100 -6.32 -3.25 -18.72
N VAL A 101 -5.32 -4.12 -18.50
CA VAL A 101 -4.38 -4.54 -19.55
C VAL A 101 -4.72 -5.98 -19.90
N PRO A 102 -5.25 -6.25 -21.09
CA PRO A 102 -5.51 -7.62 -21.53
C PRO A 102 -4.19 -8.36 -21.74
N SER A 103 -4.18 -9.66 -21.53
CA SER A 103 -3.04 -10.51 -21.89
C SER A 103 -2.85 -10.55 -23.41
N HIS A 104 -1.64 -10.93 -23.84
CA HIS A 104 -1.23 -10.91 -25.27
C HIS A 104 -2.31 -11.49 -26.21
N GLY A 105 -2.65 -10.73 -27.22
CA GLY A 105 -3.63 -11.12 -28.26
C GLY A 105 -5.10 -10.98 -27.88
N HIS A 106 -5.41 -10.52 -26.67
CA HIS A 106 -6.79 -10.29 -26.25
C HIS A 106 -7.17 -8.80 -26.29
N THR A 107 -8.42 -8.52 -26.62
CA THR A 107 -8.99 -7.17 -26.60
C THR A 107 -9.63 -6.85 -25.26
N ILE A 108 -9.82 -5.55 -24.99
CA ILE A 108 -10.59 -5.11 -23.81
C ILE A 108 -12.06 -5.52 -24.03
N PRO A 109 -12.68 -6.26 -23.08
CA PRO A 109 -14.07 -6.67 -23.21
C PRO A 109 -14.99 -5.45 -23.19
N ARG A 110 -15.91 -5.40 -24.16
CA ARG A 110 -16.83 -4.25 -24.35
C ARG A 110 -18.29 -4.58 -24.07
N THR A 111 -18.67 -5.85 -24.22
CA THR A 111 -20.04 -6.30 -23.99
C THR A 111 -20.18 -7.00 -22.63
N GLU A 112 -21.41 -7.01 -22.11
CA GLU A 112 -21.74 -7.73 -20.87
C GLU A 112 -21.33 -9.22 -20.92
N LYS A 113 -21.55 -9.86 -22.07
CA LYS A 113 -21.19 -11.26 -22.27
C LYS A 113 -19.67 -11.48 -22.22
N GLU A 114 -18.91 -10.59 -22.84
CA GLU A 114 -17.44 -10.64 -22.82
C GLU A 114 -16.91 -10.39 -21.40
N ILE A 115 -17.44 -9.39 -20.68
CA ILE A 115 -17.05 -9.09 -19.30
C ILE A 115 -17.28 -10.32 -18.42
N LYS A 116 -18.44 -10.95 -18.50
CA LYS A 116 -18.75 -12.17 -17.74
C LYS A 116 -17.81 -13.32 -18.10
N SER A 117 -17.54 -13.54 -19.39
CA SER A 117 -16.62 -14.59 -19.84
C SER A 117 -15.19 -14.37 -19.33
N VAL A 118 -14.68 -13.15 -19.45
CA VAL A 118 -13.32 -12.81 -18.98
C VAL A 118 -13.24 -12.92 -17.46
N SER A 119 -14.27 -12.44 -16.74
CA SER A 119 -14.33 -12.58 -15.27
C SER A 119 -14.30 -14.05 -14.83
N TYR A 120 -15.01 -14.91 -15.52
CA TYR A 120 -15.00 -16.34 -15.27
C TYR A 120 -13.60 -16.95 -15.47
N LEU A 121 -12.93 -16.60 -16.58
CA LEU A 121 -11.58 -17.09 -16.86
C LEU A 121 -10.57 -16.62 -15.82
N ILE A 122 -10.66 -15.35 -15.40
CA ILE A 122 -9.81 -14.79 -14.34
C ILE A 122 -10.07 -15.52 -13.02
N ALA A 123 -11.34 -15.68 -12.62
CA ALA A 123 -11.71 -16.38 -11.39
C ALA A 123 -11.17 -17.82 -11.37
N ARG A 124 -11.32 -18.52 -12.48
CA ARG A 124 -10.80 -19.89 -12.66
C ARG A 124 -9.27 -19.93 -12.56
N LYS A 125 -8.59 -18.97 -13.18
CA LYS A 125 -7.12 -18.86 -13.12
C LYS A 125 -6.63 -18.59 -11.69
N ILE A 126 -7.26 -17.64 -10.99
CA ILE A 126 -6.93 -17.33 -9.59
C ILE A 126 -7.17 -18.54 -8.69
N THR A 127 -8.26 -19.28 -8.89
CA THR A 127 -8.54 -20.49 -8.11
C THR A 127 -7.49 -21.57 -8.33
N LYS A 128 -7.02 -21.71 -9.58
CA LYS A 128 -6.06 -22.75 -9.94
C LYS A 128 -4.61 -22.40 -9.57
N PHE A 129 -4.22 -21.15 -9.73
CA PHE A 129 -2.82 -20.72 -9.66
C PHE A 129 -2.55 -19.67 -8.58
N GLY A 130 -3.57 -19.17 -7.88
CA GLY A 130 -3.44 -18.03 -6.96
C GLY A 130 -3.54 -16.67 -7.65
N PHE A 131 -3.45 -15.64 -6.86
CA PHE A 131 -3.40 -14.26 -7.34
C PHE A 131 -1.94 -13.94 -7.73
N PHE A 132 -1.72 -13.24 -8.83
CA PHE A 132 -0.42 -12.96 -9.46
C PHE A 132 0.28 -14.17 -10.16
N GLY A 133 -0.39 -15.30 -10.33
CA GLY A 133 0.08 -16.39 -11.18
C GLY A 133 0.83 -17.51 -10.45
N LYS A 134 1.67 -18.23 -11.17
CA LYS A 134 2.30 -19.46 -10.66
C LYS A 134 3.29 -19.22 -9.51
N ASP A 135 3.95 -18.10 -9.52
CA ASP A 135 5.02 -17.81 -8.57
C ASP A 135 4.51 -17.21 -7.25
N HIS A 136 3.19 -16.95 -7.16
CA HIS A 136 2.49 -16.46 -5.96
C HIS A 136 3.09 -15.21 -5.30
N HIS A 137 4.03 -14.55 -5.98
CA HIS A 137 4.66 -13.33 -5.48
C HIS A 137 3.72 -12.14 -5.56
N GLY A 138 3.68 -11.37 -4.50
CA GLY A 138 3.01 -10.06 -4.49
C GLY A 138 3.72 -9.03 -5.34
N LYS A 139 3.29 -7.80 -5.22
CA LYS A 139 3.90 -6.67 -5.94
C LYS A 139 4.99 -5.98 -5.12
N HIS A 140 5.09 -6.29 -3.82
CA HIS A 140 6.09 -5.73 -2.91
C HIS A 140 6.14 -4.19 -2.97
N ILE A 141 4.94 -3.56 -2.98
CA ILE A 141 4.84 -2.12 -3.17
C ILE A 141 5.31 -1.37 -1.94
N LEU A 142 5.02 -1.89 -0.75
CA LEU A 142 5.51 -1.33 0.50
C LEU A 142 7.03 -1.40 0.55
N GLU A 143 7.62 -2.56 0.22
CA GLU A 143 9.07 -2.76 0.17
C GLU A 143 9.72 -1.76 -0.79
N LYS A 144 9.20 -1.65 -2.03
CA LYS A 144 9.67 -0.66 -3.01
C LYS A 144 9.56 0.79 -2.50
N THR A 145 8.46 1.10 -1.80
CA THR A 145 8.27 2.43 -1.24
C THR A 145 9.28 2.71 -0.14
N MET A 146 9.54 1.74 0.74
CA MET A 146 10.54 1.89 1.79
C MET A 146 11.97 2.03 1.22
N ASP A 147 12.31 1.28 0.18
CA ASP A 147 13.58 1.46 -0.55
C ASP A 147 13.73 2.87 -1.14
N GLU A 148 12.62 3.44 -1.66
CA GLU A 148 12.63 4.81 -2.19
C GLU A 148 12.76 5.84 -1.05
N VAL A 149 12.10 5.63 0.08
CA VAL A 149 12.18 6.45 1.30
C VAL A 149 13.60 6.49 1.82
N GLU A 150 14.27 5.33 1.90
CA GLU A 150 15.66 5.21 2.33
C GLU A 150 16.60 5.97 1.38
N LYS A 151 16.48 5.74 0.06
CA LYS A 151 17.30 6.42 -0.96
C LYS A 151 17.16 7.95 -0.95
N LEU A 152 16.01 8.45 -0.54
CA LEU A 152 15.75 9.89 -0.44
C LEU A 152 16.18 10.49 0.90
N GLY A 153 16.69 9.69 1.83
CA GLY A 153 17.13 10.13 3.15
C GLY A 153 16.00 10.64 4.05
N ILE A 154 14.74 10.29 3.76
CA ILE A 154 13.59 10.77 4.54
C ILE A 154 13.65 10.31 5.99
N LEU A 155 14.13 9.09 6.23
CA LEU A 155 14.29 8.56 7.59
C LEU A 155 15.41 9.28 8.34
N ASP A 156 16.50 9.60 7.67
CA ASP A 156 17.62 10.35 8.26
C ASP A 156 17.15 11.77 8.62
N ASP A 157 16.39 12.43 7.75
CA ASP A 157 15.80 13.73 8.04
C ASP A 157 14.87 13.71 9.27
N ILE A 158 14.08 12.64 9.47
CA ILE A 158 13.24 12.46 10.66
C ILE A 158 14.12 12.30 11.92
N ILE A 159 15.14 11.46 11.84
CA ILE A 159 16.09 11.21 12.95
C ILE A 159 16.76 12.53 13.33
N ASP A 160 17.26 13.28 12.37
CA ASP A 160 17.91 14.57 12.61
C ASP A 160 17.01 15.57 13.36
N LYS A 161 15.70 15.61 13.01
CA LYS A 161 14.74 16.47 13.72
C LYS A 161 14.47 16.03 15.16
N ILE A 162 14.52 14.74 15.41
CA ILE A 162 14.41 14.19 16.76
C ILE A 162 15.68 14.54 17.56
N VAL A 163 16.87 14.33 16.97
CA VAL A 163 18.16 14.65 17.60
C VAL A 163 18.27 16.14 17.91
N GLU A 164 17.94 17.03 16.97
CA GLU A 164 17.91 18.49 17.19
C GLU A 164 17.06 18.89 18.42
N ALA A 165 15.95 18.20 18.65
CA ALA A 165 15.09 18.47 19.81
C ALA A 165 15.72 17.99 21.12
N TYR A 166 16.53 16.92 21.08
CA TYR A 166 17.30 16.46 22.22
C TYR A 166 18.45 17.41 22.57
N ASP A 167 19.25 17.82 21.58
CA ASP A 167 20.41 18.70 21.78
C ASP A 167 20.01 20.05 22.40
N LYS A 168 18.93 20.66 21.88
CA LYS A 168 18.37 21.89 22.44
C LYS A 168 17.95 21.75 23.92
N ARG A 169 17.55 20.57 24.34
CA ARG A 169 17.22 20.30 25.74
C ARG A 169 18.46 20.23 26.62
N ILE A 170 19.51 19.55 26.16
CA ILE A 170 20.79 19.47 26.90
C ILE A 170 21.35 20.85 27.11
N GLU A 171 21.35 21.73 26.11
CA GLU A 171 21.78 23.13 26.23
C GLU A 171 21.00 23.87 27.30
N VAL A 172 19.66 23.79 27.27
CA VAL A 172 18.78 24.48 28.25
C VAL A 172 18.95 23.96 29.68
N GLU A 173 19.25 22.68 29.87
CA GLU A 173 19.51 22.11 31.18
C GLU A 173 20.90 22.51 31.71
N LEU A 174 21.91 22.63 30.86
CA LEU A 174 23.24 23.12 31.21
C LEU A 174 23.26 24.59 31.57
N GLU A 175 22.45 25.44 30.94
CA GLU A 175 22.33 26.88 31.29
C GLU A 175 21.65 27.13 32.65
N LYS A 176 21.02 26.12 33.24
CA LYS A 176 20.36 26.18 34.55
C LYS A 176 21.26 25.78 35.73
N ILE A 177 22.48 25.31 35.45
CA ILE A 177 23.49 24.89 36.43
C ILE A 177 24.46 26.06 36.61
#